data_d2a6de5920e6f3fe4755cd913e96f040
#
_entry.id   d2a6de5920e6f3fe4755cd913e96f040
#
_cell.length_a   1.000
_cell.length_b   1.000
_cell.length_c   1.000
_cell.angle_alpha   90.00
_cell.angle_beta   90.00
_cell.angle_gamma   90.00
#
_symmetry.space_group_name_H-M   'P 1'
#
loop_
_entity.id
_entity.type
_entity.pdbx_description
1 polymer ?
#
loop_
_entity_poly.entity_id
_entity_poly.type
_entity_poly.pdbx_seq_one_letter_code
_entity_poly.pdbx_strand_id
1 'polypeptide(L)'
;MDRRRMRELAFRDAGALKRLEACLHPLIGAAVTCEFESLSASPIVIYDCPLLWRDDFRHPAVSRVLVIDASDDVRLSRIVSRPGLTEETARLMMKAQPPRSRILQCADDLIVNEDDEAALRKRLDALSRIWMAITR
;
A
#
# COMPACT_ATOMS: atom_id res chain seq x y z
N MET A 1 -19.49 -5.87 14.40
CA MET A 1 -19.71 -5.19 13.11
C MET A 1 -19.62 -6.23 11.98
N ASP A 2 -20.63 -6.31 11.12
CA ASP A 2 -20.65 -7.22 9.97
C ASP A 2 -19.84 -6.61 8.81
N ARG A 3 -18.58 -7.07 8.64
CA ARG A 3 -17.67 -6.58 7.62
C ARG A 3 -18.13 -6.87 6.19
N ARG A 4 -18.90 -7.97 5.99
CA ARG A 4 -19.43 -8.33 4.66
C ARG A 4 -20.51 -7.34 4.24
N ARG A 5 -21.46 -7.08 5.12
CA ARG A 5 -22.56 -6.14 4.88
C ARG A 5 -22.06 -4.70 4.68
N MET A 6 -21.06 -4.28 5.46
CA MET A 6 -20.42 -2.97 5.28
C MET A 6 -19.73 -2.84 3.93
N ARG A 7 -19.03 -3.88 3.49
CA ARG A 7 -18.39 -3.91 2.17
C ARG A 7 -19.40 -3.81 1.05
N GLU A 8 -20.47 -4.62 1.10
CA GLU A 8 -21.55 -4.60 0.10
C GLU A 8 -22.20 -3.21 0.00
N LEU A 9 -22.45 -2.56 1.13
CA LEU A 9 -23.01 -1.21 1.17
C LEU A 9 -22.04 -0.19 0.56
N ALA A 10 -20.77 -0.22 0.95
CA ALA A 10 -19.75 0.69 0.45
C ALA A 10 -19.52 0.56 -1.07
N PHE A 11 -19.65 -0.66 -1.62
CA PHE A 11 -19.54 -0.87 -3.07
C PHE A 11 -20.78 -0.41 -3.86
N ARG A 12 -21.97 -0.41 -3.24
CA ARG A 12 -23.22 -0.02 -3.90
C ARG A 12 -23.54 1.47 -3.78
N ASP A 13 -23.05 2.12 -2.75
CA ASP A 13 -23.33 3.53 -2.44
C ASP A 13 -22.04 4.29 -2.15
N ALA A 14 -21.61 5.09 -3.12
CA ALA A 14 -20.42 5.94 -3.01
C ALA A 14 -20.54 6.96 -1.86
N GLY A 15 -21.77 7.40 -1.52
CA GLY A 15 -22.01 8.27 -0.38
C GLY A 15 -21.82 7.54 0.95
N ALA A 16 -22.21 6.27 1.03
CA ALA A 16 -21.94 5.44 2.21
C ALA A 16 -20.44 5.18 2.39
N LEU A 17 -19.72 4.91 1.30
CA LEU A 17 -18.26 4.77 1.34
C LEU A 17 -17.60 6.06 1.86
N LYS A 18 -17.97 7.22 1.31
CA LYS A 18 -17.42 8.52 1.72
C LYS A 18 -17.69 8.82 3.20
N ARG A 19 -18.90 8.51 3.71
CA ARG A 19 -19.20 8.67 5.14
C ARG A 19 -18.37 7.73 6.02
N LEU A 20 -18.18 6.48 5.60
CA LEU A 20 -17.35 5.51 6.29
C LEU A 20 -15.88 5.98 6.34
N GLU A 21 -15.34 6.42 5.22
CA GLU A 21 -13.98 6.99 5.13
C GLU A 21 -13.83 8.22 6.05
N ALA A 22 -14.79 9.13 6.05
CA ALA A 22 -14.77 10.32 6.91
C ALA A 22 -14.76 9.98 8.41
N CYS A 23 -15.37 8.87 8.81
CA CYS A 23 -15.31 8.40 10.19
C CYS A 23 -13.98 7.66 10.50
N LEU A 24 -13.47 6.87 9.56
CA LEU A 24 -12.33 5.98 9.82
C LEU A 24 -10.99 6.69 9.68
N HIS A 25 -10.82 7.58 8.68
CA HIS A 25 -9.53 8.21 8.40
C HIS A 25 -8.95 8.99 9.60
N PRO A 26 -9.72 9.81 10.34
CA PRO A 26 -9.20 10.50 11.53
C PRO A 26 -8.75 9.52 12.63
N LEU A 27 -9.50 8.43 12.83
CA LEU A 27 -9.17 7.42 13.83
C LEU A 27 -7.92 6.63 13.46
N ILE A 28 -7.78 6.27 12.17
CA ILE A 28 -6.58 5.62 11.64
C ILE A 28 -5.38 6.56 11.76
N GLY A 29 -5.53 7.83 11.38
CA GLY A 29 -4.46 8.82 11.48
C GLY A 29 -3.96 8.98 12.91
N ALA A 30 -4.86 9.10 13.89
CA ALA A 30 -4.50 9.19 15.31
C ALA A 30 -3.78 7.93 15.81
N ALA A 31 -4.26 6.74 15.43
CA ALA A 31 -3.62 5.47 15.78
C ALA A 31 -2.21 5.36 15.17
N VAL A 32 -2.04 5.72 13.90
CA VAL A 32 -0.74 5.74 13.22
C VAL A 32 0.24 6.69 13.90
N THR A 33 -0.21 7.90 14.28
CA THR A 33 0.64 8.85 15.01
C THR A 33 1.12 8.26 16.35
N CYS A 34 0.23 7.66 17.11
CA CYS A 34 0.58 7.02 18.37
C CYS A 34 1.59 5.86 18.18
N GLU A 35 1.42 5.05 17.13
CA GLU A 35 2.38 3.98 16.79
C GLU A 35 3.75 4.57 16.41
N PHE A 36 3.82 5.62 15.61
CA PHE A 36 5.09 6.28 15.28
C PHE A 36 5.82 6.81 16.52
N GLU A 37 5.08 7.42 17.46
CA GLU A 37 5.65 7.91 18.73
C GLU A 37 6.23 6.76 19.56
N SER A 38 5.51 5.64 19.65
CA SER A 38 5.95 4.44 20.39
C SER A 38 7.20 3.79 19.80
N LEU A 39 7.40 3.92 18.49
CA LEU A 39 8.51 3.35 17.73
C LEU A 39 9.67 4.34 17.49
N SER A 40 9.66 5.49 18.14
CA SER A 40 10.63 6.57 17.93
C SER A 40 12.10 6.17 18.17
N ALA A 41 12.37 5.15 18.99
CA ALA A 41 13.71 4.59 19.20
C ALA A 41 14.13 3.55 18.14
N SER A 42 13.23 3.15 17.25
CA SER A 42 13.53 2.17 16.21
C SER A 42 14.32 2.82 15.07
N PRO A 43 15.40 2.19 14.57
CA PRO A 43 16.24 2.77 13.52
C PRO A 43 15.49 2.86 12.17
N ILE A 44 14.54 1.96 11.92
CA ILE A 44 13.66 1.97 10.74
C ILE A 44 12.25 1.57 11.19
N VAL A 45 11.27 2.35 10.76
CA VAL A 45 9.84 2.04 10.91
C VAL A 45 9.24 1.93 9.51
N ILE A 46 8.54 0.84 9.23
CA ILE A 46 7.86 0.61 7.95
C ILE A 46 6.36 0.82 8.15
N TYR A 47 5.82 1.76 7.41
CA TYR A 47 4.39 2.05 7.35
C TYR A 47 3.79 1.52 6.04
N ASP A 48 3.04 0.41 6.11
CA ASP A 48 2.31 -0.14 4.95
C ASP A 48 1.00 0.62 4.76
N CYS A 49 0.97 1.49 3.73
CA CYS A 49 -0.18 2.31 3.41
C CYS A 49 -0.58 2.17 1.94
N PRO A 50 -1.67 1.46 1.62
CA PRO A 50 -2.13 1.25 0.25
C PRO A 50 -2.68 2.51 -0.43
N LEU A 51 -2.91 3.59 0.33
CA LEU A 51 -3.48 4.85 -0.15
C LEU A 51 -2.47 6.00 -0.22
N LEU A 52 -1.19 5.71 -0.10
CA LEU A 52 -0.13 6.74 -0.02
C LEU A 52 -0.02 7.63 -1.27
N TRP A 53 -0.56 7.16 -2.42
CA TRP A 53 -0.69 7.93 -3.66
C TRP A 53 -1.68 9.12 -3.57
N ARG A 54 -2.48 9.18 -2.49
CA ARG A 54 -3.35 10.32 -2.17
C ARG A 54 -2.57 11.25 -1.26
N ASP A 55 -2.53 12.53 -1.62
CA ASP A 55 -1.72 13.55 -0.91
C ASP A 55 -2.08 13.70 0.57
N ASP A 56 -3.34 13.39 0.92
CA ASP A 56 -3.89 13.43 2.27
C ASP A 56 -3.48 12.24 3.17
N PHE A 57 -2.78 11.23 2.63
CA PHE A 57 -2.41 10.01 3.37
C PHE A 57 -0.92 9.91 3.74
N ARG A 58 -0.08 10.83 3.27
CA ARG A 58 1.33 10.84 3.66
C ARG A 58 1.47 11.43 5.07
N HIS A 59 1.77 10.55 6.04
CA HIS A 59 2.05 11.00 7.40
C HIS A 59 3.36 11.81 7.43
N PRO A 60 3.43 12.94 8.20
CA PRO A 60 4.63 13.79 8.26
C PRO A 60 5.91 13.07 8.67
N ALA A 61 5.81 12.01 9.47
CA ALA A 61 6.96 11.20 9.90
C ALA A 61 7.53 10.29 8.80
N VAL A 62 6.83 10.14 7.65
CA VAL A 62 7.31 9.33 6.52
C VAL A 62 8.40 10.09 5.78
N SER A 63 9.65 9.68 5.97
CA SER A 63 10.81 10.28 5.31
C SER A 63 11.00 9.81 3.86
N ARG A 64 10.68 8.54 3.57
CA ARG A 64 10.84 7.94 2.24
C ARG A 64 9.67 7.03 1.89
N VAL A 65 9.36 6.96 0.62
CA VAL A 65 8.31 6.10 0.06
C VAL A 65 8.95 5.05 -0.83
N LEU A 66 8.81 3.79 -0.43
CA LEU A 66 9.14 2.64 -1.27
C LEU A 66 7.93 2.20 -2.06
N VAL A 67 8.05 2.16 -3.37
CA VAL A 67 7.07 1.51 -4.25
C VAL A 67 7.62 0.16 -4.71
N ILE A 68 6.81 -0.89 -4.54
CA ILE A 68 7.08 -2.21 -5.11
C ILE A 68 6.19 -2.36 -6.33
N ASP A 69 6.81 -2.36 -7.49
CA ASP A 69 6.13 -2.38 -8.78
C ASP A 69 6.28 -3.73 -9.48
N ALA A 70 5.33 -4.07 -10.34
CA ALA A 70 5.39 -5.21 -11.23
C ALA A 70 4.59 -4.91 -12.51
N SER A 71 4.93 -5.60 -13.61
CA SER A 71 4.17 -5.51 -14.86
C SER A 71 2.72 -5.95 -14.68
N ASP A 72 1.86 -5.48 -15.55
CA ASP A 72 0.43 -5.83 -15.49
C ASP A 72 0.20 -7.34 -15.67
N ASP A 73 1.02 -8.02 -16.48
CA ASP A 73 0.92 -9.46 -16.68
C ASP A 73 1.27 -10.23 -15.39
N VAL A 74 2.35 -9.85 -14.71
CA VAL A 74 2.74 -10.45 -13.43
C VAL A 74 1.70 -10.16 -12.35
N ARG A 75 1.18 -8.93 -12.28
CA ARG A 75 0.10 -8.56 -11.35
C ARG A 75 -1.16 -9.37 -11.60
N LEU A 76 -1.59 -9.48 -12.85
CA LEU A 76 -2.76 -10.26 -13.26
C LEU A 76 -2.60 -11.72 -12.86
N SER A 77 -1.48 -12.34 -13.22
CA SER A 77 -1.16 -13.73 -12.88
C SER A 77 -1.23 -13.98 -11.36
N ARG A 78 -0.62 -13.09 -10.56
CA ARG A 78 -0.64 -13.19 -9.09
C ARG A 78 -2.02 -12.98 -8.48
N ILE A 79 -2.89 -12.17 -9.08
CA ILE A 79 -4.27 -12.00 -8.61
C ILE A 79 -5.09 -13.24 -8.92
N VAL A 80 -4.99 -13.75 -10.14
CA VAL A 80 -5.74 -14.95 -10.59
C VAL A 80 -5.33 -16.19 -9.79
N SER A 81 -4.08 -16.30 -9.34
CA SER A 81 -3.62 -17.40 -8.50
C SER A 81 -4.25 -17.43 -7.09
N ARG A 82 -4.94 -16.37 -6.68
CA ARG A 82 -5.63 -16.33 -5.39
C ARG A 82 -6.95 -17.12 -5.44
N PRO A 83 -7.27 -17.94 -4.43
CA PRO A 83 -8.50 -18.72 -4.42
C PRO A 83 -9.75 -17.85 -4.59
N GLY A 84 -10.67 -18.27 -5.46
CA GLY A 84 -11.97 -17.65 -5.67
C GLY A 84 -11.94 -16.37 -6.54
N LEU A 85 -10.82 -16.04 -7.19
CA LEU A 85 -10.74 -14.94 -8.14
C LEU A 85 -10.67 -15.45 -9.58
N THR A 86 -11.48 -14.84 -10.46
CA THR A 86 -11.45 -15.06 -11.91
C THR A 86 -10.59 -13.99 -12.58
N GLU A 87 -10.14 -14.25 -13.81
CA GLU A 87 -9.40 -13.26 -14.59
C GLU A 87 -10.21 -11.99 -14.82
N GLU A 88 -11.52 -12.11 -15.09
CA GLU A 88 -12.40 -10.96 -15.23
C GLU A 88 -12.43 -10.10 -13.97
N THR A 89 -12.60 -10.73 -12.81
CA THR A 89 -12.56 -10.02 -11.52
C THR A 89 -11.20 -9.36 -11.28
N ALA A 90 -10.10 -10.07 -11.60
CA ALA A 90 -8.75 -9.53 -11.48
C ALA A 90 -8.53 -8.27 -12.32
N ARG A 91 -8.99 -8.29 -13.58
CA ARG A 91 -8.91 -7.12 -14.47
C ARG A 91 -9.74 -5.94 -13.94
N LEU A 92 -10.93 -6.18 -13.40
CA LEU A 92 -11.74 -5.14 -12.76
C LEU A 92 -11.04 -4.56 -11.52
N MET A 93 -10.42 -5.41 -10.69
CA MET A 93 -9.64 -4.95 -9.53
C MET A 93 -8.45 -4.09 -9.94
N MET A 94 -7.73 -4.48 -11.00
CA MET A 94 -6.61 -3.69 -11.53
C MET A 94 -7.08 -2.34 -12.08
N LYS A 95 -8.20 -2.32 -12.81
CA LYS A 95 -8.79 -1.10 -13.38
C LYS A 95 -9.27 -0.12 -12.29
N ALA A 96 -9.69 -0.63 -11.14
CA ALA A 96 -10.13 0.19 -9.99
C ALA A 96 -8.96 0.85 -9.23
N GLN A 97 -7.72 0.42 -9.49
CA GLN A 97 -6.54 1.04 -8.88
C GLN A 97 -6.18 2.36 -9.59
N PRO A 98 -5.45 3.25 -8.92
CA PRO A 98 -4.93 4.46 -9.54
C PRO A 98 -3.98 4.12 -10.69
N PRO A 99 -3.80 5.02 -11.68
CA PRO A 99 -2.82 4.84 -12.73
C PRO A 99 -1.44 4.54 -12.16
N ARG A 100 -0.75 3.53 -12.72
CA ARG A 100 0.61 3.13 -12.30
C ARG A 100 1.57 4.31 -12.27
N SER A 101 1.49 5.23 -13.25
CA SER A 101 2.31 6.44 -13.29
C SER A 101 2.13 7.32 -12.05
N ARG A 102 0.93 7.43 -11.50
CA ARG A 102 0.67 8.21 -10.30
C ARG A 102 1.30 7.57 -9.05
N ILE A 103 1.27 6.24 -8.97
CA ILE A 103 1.93 5.51 -7.88
C ILE A 103 3.46 5.69 -7.95
N LEU A 104 4.03 5.56 -9.14
CA LEU A 104 5.47 5.71 -9.37
C LEU A 104 5.98 7.13 -9.08
N GLN A 105 5.16 8.16 -9.31
CA GLN A 105 5.49 9.54 -8.98
C GLN A 105 5.65 9.80 -7.47
N CYS A 106 5.08 8.96 -6.62
CA CYS A 106 5.22 9.08 -5.17
C CYS A 106 6.49 8.42 -4.62
N ALA A 107 7.23 7.66 -5.45
CA ALA A 107 8.34 6.84 -5.01
C ALA A 107 9.63 7.64 -4.83
N ASP A 108 10.24 7.51 -3.66
CA ASP A 108 11.64 7.87 -3.43
C ASP A 108 12.56 6.69 -3.76
N ASP A 109 12.05 5.47 -3.56
CA ASP A 109 12.73 4.21 -3.87
C ASP A 109 11.79 3.29 -4.65
N LEU A 110 12.34 2.52 -5.59
CA LEU A 110 11.57 1.60 -6.43
C LEU A 110 12.20 0.20 -6.43
N ILE A 111 11.38 -0.81 -6.18
CA ILE A 111 11.75 -2.21 -6.39
C ILE A 111 10.83 -2.80 -7.45
N VAL A 112 11.40 -3.35 -8.50
CA VAL A 112 10.66 -4.12 -9.51
C VAL A 112 10.59 -5.57 -9.04
N ASN A 113 9.37 -6.06 -8.81
CA ASN A 113 9.07 -7.41 -8.30
C ASN A 113 8.48 -8.29 -9.40
N GLU A 114 9.31 -8.65 -10.38
CA GLU A 114 8.94 -9.51 -11.52
C GLU A 114 9.33 -10.97 -11.30
N ASP A 115 10.28 -11.20 -10.40
CA ASP A 115 10.90 -12.49 -10.16
C ASP A 115 10.29 -13.21 -8.93
N ASP A 116 11.01 -14.17 -8.40
CA ASP A 116 10.65 -14.94 -7.21
C ASP A 116 10.92 -14.16 -5.89
N GLU A 117 10.52 -14.77 -4.78
CA GLU A 117 10.70 -14.19 -3.44
C GLU A 117 12.17 -14.01 -3.07
N ALA A 118 13.06 -14.91 -3.52
CA ALA A 118 14.49 -14.84 -3.21
C ALA A 118 15.14 -13.61 -3.87
N ALA A 119 14.79 -13.32 -5.11
CA ALA A 119 15.23 -12.12 -5.81
C ALA A 119 14.69 -10.83 -5.17
N LEU A 120 13.41 -10.81 -4.77
CA LEU A 120 12.82 -9.70 -4.03
C LEU A 120 13.54 -9.46 -2.72
N ARG A 121 13.79 -10.51 -1.93
CA ARG A 121 14.52 -10.42 -0.66
C ARG A 121 15.91 -9.83 -0.85
N LYS A 122 16.65 -10.29 -1.85
CA LYS A 122 17.99 -9.74 -2.17
C LYS A 122 17.96 -8.24 -2.48
N ARG A 123 16.94 -7.76 -3.21
CA ARG A 123 16.74 -6.33 -3.52
C ARG A 123 16.41 -5.53 -2.25
N LEU A 124 15.54 -6.07 -1.39
CA LEU A 124 15.19 -5.46 -0.12
C LEU A 124 16.40 -5.39 0.83
N ASP A 125 17.21 -6.44 0.92
CA ASP A 125 18.42 -6.46 1.74
C ASP A 125 19.43 -5.41 1.26
N ALA A 126 19.58 -5.22 -0.04
CA ALA A 126 20.45 -4.18 -0.60
C ALA A 126 19.94 -2.77 -0.25
N LEU A 127 18.63 -2.53 -0.39
CA LEU A 127 18.01 -1.25 -0.08
C LEU A 127 18.05 -0.94 1.42
N SER A 128 17.82 -1.93 2.28
CA SER A 128 17.87 -1.76 3.73
C SER A 128 19.25 -1.31 4.23
N ARG A 129 20.33 -1.81 3.61
CA ARG A 129 21.71 -1.37 3.92
C ARG A 129 21.91 0.10 3.58
N ILE A 130 21.35 0.57 2.47
CA ILE A 130 21.40 1.98 2.08
C ILE A 130 20.65 2.82 3.12
N TRP A 131 19.44 2.42 3.50
CA TRP A 131 18.66 3.14 4.51
C TRP A 131 19.37 3.20 5.86
N MET A 132 19.93 2.08 6.32
CA MET A 132 20.71 2.04 7.57
C MET A 132 21.97 2.93 7.53
N ALA A 133 22.52 3.20 6.35
CA ALA A 133 23.66 4.10 6.19
C ALA A 133 23.27 5.58 6.24
N ILE A 134 22.05 5.94 5.79
CA ILE A 134 21.56 7.33 5.78
C ILE A 134 20.94 7.74 7.13
N THR A 135 20.53 6.80 7.97
CA THR A 135 19.90 7.08 9.29
C THR A 135 20.91 7.18 10.43
N ARG A 136 22.21 7.10 10.14
CA ARG A 136 23.30 7.35 11.09
C ARG A 136 23.76 8.79 11.01
#